data_e73012a003e1ba0ee3e70af2cd3be97b
#
_entry.id   e73012a003e1ba0ee3e70af2cd3be97b
#
_cell.length_a   1.000
_cell.length_b   1.000
_cell.length_c   1.000
_cell.angle_alpha   90.00
_cell.angle_beta   90.00
_cell.angle_gamma   90.00
#
_symmetry.space_group_name_H-M   'P 1'
#
loop_
_entity.id
_entity.type
_entity.pdbx_description
1 polymer ?
#
loop_
_entity_poly.entity_id
_entity_poly.type
_entity_poly.pdbx_seq_one_letter_code
_entity_poly.pdbx_strand_id
1 'polypeptide(L)'
;VVPKFSDLEVLALSATAEVFGIDSENYLFHRLKNECADHFTNLITRRQYNQRRKLTYRLGEEIRKDIAAAMDGRENVFSIDSKPVKVCQNARAARCTMGKDTHELAPAWGYCASQNMHYYGYKLHAVCGITGVIHSYDMTAANVSDLHYLQDVKWEYNDCLMLGDKGYLSADIQQNLFDVAHISLEVPYRLNQKNWRPPIWAYKR
;
A
#
# COMPACT_ATOMS: atom_id res chain seq x y z
N VAL A 1 0.39 9.97 -33.33
CA VAL A 1 1.72 10.56 -33.10
C VAL A 1 2.34 9.82 -31.91
N VAL A 2 3.48 9.15 -32.14
CA VAL A 2 4.23 8.49 -31.08
C VAL A 2 4.92 9.57 -30.23
N PRO A 3 4.71 9.62 -28.91
CA PRO A 3 5.35 10.61 -28.07
C PRO A 3 6.88 10.40 -28.05
N LYS A 4 7.64 11.48 -28.11
CA LYS A 4 9.11 11.44 -28.06
C LYS A 4 9.68 10.92 -26.73
N PHE A 5 8.90 10.97 -25.67
CA PHE A 5 9.16 10.39 -24.34
C PHE A 5 7.98 9.50 -23.99
N SER A 6 8.18 8.20 -23.93
CA SER A 6 7.13 7.19 -23.78
C SER A 6 6.57 7.14 -22.34
N ASP A 7 5.45 6.46 -22.14
CA ASP A 7 4.88 6.23 -20.79
C ASP A 7 5.77 5.27 -19.97
N LEU A 8 6.44 4.33 -20.64
CA LEU A 8 7.41 3.47 -19.97
C LEU A 8 8.62 4.25 -19.44
N GLU A 9 9.10 5.26 -20.21
CA GLU A 9 10.16 6.14 -19.72
C GLU A 9 9.70 6.99 -18.54
N VAL A 10 8.43 7.43 -18.50
CA VAL A 10 7.86 8.13 -17.34
C VAL A 10 7.84 7.21 -16.11
N LEU A 11 7.41 5.96 -16.28
CA LEU A 11 7.38 4.98 -15.19
C LEU A 11 8.78 4.60 -14.73
N ALA A 12 9.71 4.33 -15.66
CA ALA A 12 11.10 4.02 -15.34
C ALA A 12 11.76 5.17 -14.58
N LEU A 13 11.53 6.41 -15.01
CA LEU A 13 12.06 7.59 -14.31
C LEU A 13 11.44 7.72 -12.90
N SER A 14 10.15 7.42 -12.74
CA SER A 14 9.49 7.44 -11.43
C SER A 14 10.08 6.37 -10.49
N ALA A 15 10.23 5.13 -10.98
CA ALA A 15 10.82 4.05 -10.21
C ALA A 15 12.28 4.34 -9.84
N THR A 16 13.04 4.92 -10.76
CA THR A 16 14.42 5.34 -10.51
C THR A 16 14.50 6.41 -9.42
N ALA A 17 13.61 7.41 -9.45
CA ALA A 17 13.54 8.45 -8.42
C ALA A 17 13.28 7.83 -7.02
N GLU A 18 12.35 6.88 -6.91
CA GLU A 18 12.07 6.16 -5.65
C GLU A 18 13.30 5.39 -5.15
N VAL A 19 13.99 4.65 -6.02
CA VAL A 19 15.22 3.90 -5.65
C VAL A 19 16.31 4.82 -5.12
N PHE A 20 16.44 6.03 -5.67
CA PHE A 20 17.41 7.03 -5.21
C PHE A 20 16.90 7.92 -4.07
N GLY A 21 15.70 7.68 -3.53
CA GLY A 21 15.11 8.48 -2.46
C GLY A 21 14.85 9.94 -2.86
N ILE A 22 14.51 10.18 -4.13
CA ILE A 22 14.24 11.52 -4.66
C ILE A 22 12.74 11.81 -4.60
N ASP A 23 12.26 12.35 -3.51
CA ASP A 23 10.84 12.69 -3.31
C ASP A 23 10.40 13.96 -4.04
N SER A 24 11.35 14.84 -4.38
CA SER A 24 11.05 16.13 -5.00
C SER A 24 11.18 16.08 -6.51
N GLU A 25 10.08 16.25 -7.25
CA GLU A 25 10.12 16.39 -8.72
C GLU A 25 10.98 17.57 -9.19
N ASN A 26 11.02 18.67 -8.42
CA ASN A 26 11.90 19.81 -8.75
C ASN A 26 13.36 19.40 -8.66
N TYR A 27 13.74 18.67 -7.61
CA TYR A 27 15.11 18.20 -7.44
C TYR A 27 15.46 17.14 -8.49
N LEU A 28 14.56 16.20 -8.79
CA LEU A 28 14.74 15.24 -9.88
C LEU A 28 15.05 15.93 -11.20
N PHE A 29 14.23 16.88 -11.62
CA PHE A 29 14.41 17.59 -12.88
C PHE A 29 15.63 18.52 -12.90
N HIS A 30 16.02 19.05 -11.75
CA HIS A 30 17.29 19.77 -11.62
C HIS A 30 18.48 18.84 -11.89
N ARG A 31 18.50 17.66 -11.29
CA ARG A 31 19.56 16.67 -11.50
C ARG A 31 19.62 16.19 -12.97
N LEU A 32 18.47 15.83 -13.53
CA LEU A 32 18.40 15.36 -14.93
C LEU A 32 18.98 16.37 -15.91
N LYS A 33 18.71 17.66 -15.71
CA LYS A 33 19.20 18.74 -16.58
C LYS A 33 20.69 19.04 -16.42
N ASN A 34 21.22 18.90 -15.22
CA ASN A 34 22.61 19.30 -14.93
C ASN A 34 23.61 18.13 -14.96
N GLU A 35 23.15 16.92 -14.57
CA GLU A 35 24.03 15.76 -14.42
C GLU A 35 23.84 14.73 -15.55
N CYS A 36 22.68 14.72 -16.21
CA CYS A 36 22.31 13.70 -17.18
C CYS A 36 21.81 14.26 -18.52
N ALA A 37 22.09 15.53 -18.82
CA ALA A 37 21.56 16.21 -20.02
C ALA A 37 21.86 15.46 -21.33
N ASP A 38 23.04 14.89 -21.43
CA ASP A 38 23.52 14.16 -22.63
C ASP A 38 22.76 12.83 -22.84
N HIS A 39 22.19 12.28 -21.80
CA HIS A 39 21.43 11.02 -21.85
C HIS A 39 19.94 11.22 -22.17
N PHE A 40 19.40 12.42 -21.99
CA PHE A 40 17.97 12.73 -22.13
C PHE A 40 17.70 13.81 -23.19
N THR A 41 17.96 13.50 -24.45
CA THR A 41 17.75 14.45 -25.58
C THR A 41 16.30 14.90 -25.76
N ASN A 42 15.35 14.10 -25.33
CA ASN A 42 13.90 14.34 -25.46
C ASN A 42 13.18 14.45 -24.11
N LEU A 43 13.86 14.90 -23.06
CA LEU A 43 13.27 15.03 -21.74
C LEU A 43 12.05 15.97 -21.77
N ILE A 44 10.91 15.48 -21.27
CA ILE A 44 9.69 16.26 -21.11
C ILE A 44 9.84 17.29 -19.99
N THR A 45 8.94 18.27 -19.95
CA THR A 45 8.89 19.22 -18.82
C THR A 45 8.41 18.54 -17.54
N ARG A 46 8.82 19.07 -16.37
CA ARG A 46 8.34 18.58 -15.07
C ARG A 46 6.80 18.55 -14.98
N ARG A 47 6.11 19.56 -15.56
CA ARG A 47 4.65 19.60 -15.59
C ARG A 47 4.05 18.44 -16.38
N GLN A 48 4.60 18.16 -17.57
CA GLN A 48 4.17 17.02 -18.38
C GLN A 48 4.44 15.69 -17.68
N TYR A 49 5.61 15.55 -17.05
CA TYR A 49 5.96 14.37 -16.23
C TYR A 49 4.92 14.15 -15.12
N ASN A 50 4.62 15.18 -14.31
CA ASN A 50 3.64 15.08 -13.22
C ASN A 50 2.24 14.67 -13.73
N GLN A 51 1.79 15.26 -14.84
CA GLN A 51 0.51 14.91 -15.44
C GLN A 51 0.50 13.45 -15.94
N ARG A 52 1.52 13.05 -16.68
CA ARG A 52 1.59 11.70 -17.25
C ARG A 52 1.79 10.63 -16.17
N ARG A 53 2.60 10.89 -15.17
CA ARG A 53 2.78 9.98 -14.03
C ARG A 53 1.44 9.66 -13.35
N LYS A 54 0.54 10.64 -13.21
CA LYS A 54 -0.81 10.42 -12.66
C LYS A 54 -1.70 9.59 -13.59
N LEU A 55 -1.56 9.73 -14.89
CA LEU A 55 -2.35 8.97 -15.87
C LEU A 55 -1.84 7.54 -16.03
N THR A 56 -0.54 7.32 -15.87
CA THR A 56 0.09 6.00 -16.04
C THR A 56 0.13 5.16 -14.76
N TYR A 57 -0.49 5.61 -13.65
CA TYR A 57 -0.40 4.89 -12.37
C TYR A 57 -0.94 3.46 -12.46
N ARG A 58 -2.01 3.23 -13.24
CA ARG A 58 -2.60 1.89 -13.44
C ARG A 58 -1.64 0.94 -14.14
N LEU A 59 -0.99 1.42 -15.21
CA LEU A 59 0.04 0.66 -15.90
C LEU A 59 1.22 0.35 -14.96
N GLY A 60 1.61 1.31 -14.14
CA GLY A 60 2.65 1.10 -13.11
C GLY A 60 2.25 0.03 -12.09
N GLU A 61 0.98 -0.01 -11.70
CA GLU A 61 0.47 -1.01 -10.76
C GLU A 61 0.38 -2.42 -11.39
N GLU A 62 0.00 -2.53 -12.66
CA GLU A 62 0.04 -3.80 -13.41
C GLU A 62 1.47 -4.34 -13.49
N ILE A 63 2.43 -3.51 -13.88
CA ILE A 63 3.86 -3.89 -13.93
C ILE A 63 4.36 -4.30 -12.53
N ARG A 64 3.98 -3.57 -11.47
CA ARG A 64 4.35 -3.93 -10.10
C ARG A 64 3.80 -5.29 -9.70
N LYS A 65 2.53 -5.60 -10.04
CA LYS A 65 1.91 -6.90 -9.77
C LYS A 65 2.62 -8.03 -10.52
N ASP A 66 2.97 -7.82 -11.77
CA ASP A 66 3.73 -8.80 -12.57
C ASP A 66 5.11 -9.07 -11.98
N ILE A 67 5.82 -8.01 -11.53
CA ILE A 67 7.11 -8.13 -10.86
C ILE A 67 6.96 -8.88 -9.53
N ALA A 68 5.95 -8.54 -8.72
CA ALA A 68 5.69 -9.22 -7.45
C ALA A 68 5.43 -10.71 -7.66
N ALA A 69 4.59 -11.07 -8.63
CA ALA A 69 4.30 -12.45 -8.99
C ALA A 69 5.55 -13.21 -9.49
N ALA A 70 6.42 -12.54 -10.23
CA ALA A 70 7.67 -13.13 -10.71
C ALA A 70 8.70 -13.35 -9.58
N MET A 71 8.70 -12.48 -8.56
CA MET A 71 9.63 -12.57 -7.42
C MET A 71 9.22 -13.64 -6.41
N ASP A 72 7.95 -13.75 -6.07
CA ASP A 72 7.43 -14.68 -5.05
C ASP A 72 6.87 -16.00 -5.61
N GLY A 73 6.84 -16.10 -6.88
CA GLY A 73 6.69 -17.29 -7.74
C GLY A 73 5.55 -18.28 -7.48
N ARG A 74 5.33 -18.78 -6.29
CA ARG A 74 4.30 -19.78 -5.95
C ARG A 74 4.03 -19.84 -4.45
N GLU A 75 4.26 -18.77 -3.75
CA GLU A 75 3.99 -18.73 -2.33
C GLU A 75 2.49 -18.65 -2.07
N ASN A 76 2.05 -19.43 -1.10
CA ASN A 76 0.68 -19.42 -0.60
C ASN A 76 0.63 -18.98 0.87
N VAL A 77 1.67 -18.28 1.34
CA VAL A 77 1.75 -17.74 2.70
C VAL A 77 2.02 -16.25 2.63
N PHE A 78 1.11 -15.47 3.16
CA PHE A 78 1.16 -14.01 3.14
C PHE A 78 1.05 -13.43 4.53
N SER A 79 1.51 -12.20 4.71
CA SER A 79 1.24 -11.38 5.88
C SER A 79 0.40 -10.18 5.51
N ILE A 80 -0.56 -9.81 6.36
CA ILE A 80 -1.39 -8.62 6.21
C ILE A 80 -1.15 -7.68 7.39
N ASP A 81 -0.91 -6.41 7.09
CA ASP A 81 -0.71 -5.37 8.11
C ASP A 81 -1.22 -4.01 7.62
N SER A 82 -1.39 -3.08 8.55
CA SER A 82 -1.79 -1.71 8.25
C SER A 82 -0.85 -0.69 8.88
N LYS A 83 -0.62 0.41 8.15
CA LYS A 83 0.24 1.50 8.57
C LYS A 83 -0.48 2.85 8.50
N PRO A 84 -0.35 3.73 9.54
CA PRO A 84 -0.90 5.07 9.48
C PRO A 84 -0.16 5.94 8.44
N VAL A 85 -0.94 6.63 7.60
CA VAL A 85 -0.46 7.62 6.63
C VAL A 85 -1.03 8.98 7.01
N LYS A 86 -0.20 9.80 7.65
CA LYS A 86 -0.58 11.16 8.05
C LYS A 86 -0.58 12.07 6.83
N VAL A 87 -1.63 12.85 6.63
CA VAL A 87 -1.70 13.84 5.55
C VAL A 87 -1.23 15.22 5.99
N CYS A 88 -1.28 15.52 7.28
CA CYS A 88 -0.79 16.78 7.83
C CYS A 88 -0.56 16.67 9.34
N GLN A 89 0.03 17.72 9.93
CA GLN A 89 0.10 17.86 11.38
C GLN A 89 -1.32 18.03 11.96
N ASN A 90 -1.57 17.49 13.15
CA ASN A 90 -2.89 17.49 13.80
C ASN A 90 -3.51 18.90 13.91
N ALA A 91 -2.72 19.91 14.22
CA ALA A 91 -3.17 21.32 14.28
C ALA A 91 -3.67 21.89 12.94
N ARG A 92 -3.33 21.24 11.82
CA ARG A 92 -3.74 21.65 10.47
C ARG A 92 -4.92 20.84 9.92
N ALA A 93 -5.38 19.82 10.61
CA ALA A 93 -6.42 18.91 10.12
C ALA A 93 -7.71 19.62 9.68
N ALA A 94 -8.18 20.61 10.46
CA ALA A 94 -9.38 21.37 10.12
C ALA A 94 -9.27 22.16 8.80
N ARG A 95 -8.05 22.55 8.41
CA ARG A 95 -7.76 23.31 7.18
C ARG A 95 -7.27 22.44 6.03
N CYS A 96 -7.12 21.13 6.24
CA CYS A 96 -6.70 20.21 5.21
C CYS A 96 -7.78 20.10 4.13
N THR A 97 -7.39 20.25 2.86
CA THR A 97 -8.29 20.11 1.69
C THR A 97 -8.07 18.81 0.93
N MET A 98 -7.04 18.02 1.29
CA MET A 98 -6.70 16.78 0.61
C MET A 98 -7.86 15.78 0.66
N GLY A 99 -8.26 15.24 -0.48
CA GLY A 99 -9.29 14.20 -0.60
C GLY A 99 -10.71 14.66 -0.27
N LYS A 100 -10.95 15.96 0.00
CA LYS A 100 -12.29 16.48 0.35
C LYS A 100 -13.21 16.71 -0.84
N ASP A 101 -12.68 16.63 -2.05
CA ASP A 101 -13.47 16.76 -3.28
C ASP A 101 -14.48 15.60 -3.44
N THR A 102 -14.17 14.45 -2.83
CA THR A 102 -15.03 13.27 -2.78
C THR A 102 -15.15 12.82 -1.33
N HIS A 103 -16.37 12.79 -0.79
CA HIS A 103 -16.60 12.47 0.63
C HIS A 103 -16.01 11.10 1.03
N GLU A 104 -16.09 10.12 0.14
CA GLU A 104 -15.59 8.76 0.33
C GLU A 104 -14.05 8.70 0.44
N LEU A 105 -13.36 9.66 -0.18
CA LEU A 105 -11.89 9.73 -0.20
C LEU A 105 -11.33 10.72 0.84
N ALA A 106 -12.19 11.32 1.66
CA ALA A 106 -11.74 12.27 2.67
C ALA A 106 -10.93 11.60 3.77
N PRO A 107 -9.80 12.19 4.19
CA PRO A 107 -9.05 11.69 5.34
C PRO A 107 -9.86 11.87 6.63
N ALA A 108 -9.60 11.00 7.61
CA ALA A 108 -10.30 11.02 8.89
C ALA A 108 -9.31 11.00 10.07
N TRP A 109 -9.83 11.23 11.28
CA TRP A 109 -9.08 11.02 12.51
C TRP A 109 -9.00 9.53 12.84
N GLY A 110 -7.80 9.05 13.12
CA GLY A 110 -7.52 7.71 13.57
C GLY A 110 -6.62 7.69 14.79
N TYR A 111 -6.49 6.52 15.38
CA TYR A 111 -5.57 6.26 16.49
C TYR A 111 -4.64 5.10 16.14
N CYS A 112 -3.34 5.33 16.30
CA CYS A 112 -2.32 4.30 16.14
C CYS A 112 -1.86 3.80 17.52
N ALA A 113 -2.28 2.57 17.88
CA ALA A 113 -1.99 2.01 19.20
C ALA A 113 -0.49 1.76 19.41
N SER A 114 0.23 1.29 18.39
CA SER A 114 1.67 1.01 18.47
C SER A 114 2.52 2.27 18.70
N GLN A 115 2.06 3.42 18.24
CA GLN A 115 2.72 4.71 18.40
C GLN A 115 2.06 5.58 19.48
N ASN A 116 0.98 5.11 20.10
CA ASN A 116 0.19 5.82 21.11
C ASN A 116 -0.17 7.25 20.68
N MET A 117 -0.67 7.42 19.44
CA MET A 117 -0.97 8.74 18.92
C MET A 117 -2.21 8.79 18.06
N HIS A 118 -2.91 9.94 18.16
CA HIS A 118 -3.94 10.31 17.19
C HIS A 118 -3.30 10.96 15.96
N TYR A 119 -3.85 10.68 14.80
CA TYR A 119 -3.42 11.28 13.55
C TYR A 119 -4.61 11.56 12.63
N TYR A 120 -4.43 12.48 11.70
CA TYR A 120 -5.40 12.79 10.66
C TYR A 120 -4.85 12.31 9.31
N GLY A 121 -5.59 11.42 8.64
CA GLY A 121 -5.12 10.84 7.39
C GLY A 121 -5.82 9.54 7.01
N TYR A 122 -5.03 8.59 6.56
CA TYR A 122 -5.45 7.29 6.03
C TYR A 122 -4.72 6.15 6.74
N LYS A 123 -5.22 4.94 6.55
CA LYS A 123 -4.47 3.71 6.76
C LYS A 123 -4.10 3.09 5.41
N LEU A 124 -2.84 2.75 5.24
CA LEU A 124 -2.36 1.92 4.16
C LEU A 124 -2.38 0.48 4.65
N HIS A 125 -3.17 -0.35 4.00
CA HIS A 125 -3.19 -1.80 4.17
C HIS A 125 -2.30 -2.43 3.12
N ALA A 126 -1.55 -3.48 3.48
CA ALA A 126 -0.71 -4.19 2.52
C ALA A 126 -0.72 -5.69 2.81
N VAL A 127 -0.68 -6.47 1.74
CA VAL A 127 -0.44 -7.91 1.77
C VAL A 127 0.94 -8.17 1.19
N CYS A 128 1.79 -8.81 1.97
CA CYS A 128 3.17 -9.12 1.61
C CYS A 128 3.40 -10.63 1.63
N GLY A 129 4.17 -11.15 0.67
CA GLY A 129 4.72 -12.49 0.73
C GLY A 129 5.76 -12.64 1.86
N ILE A 130 6.19 -13.87 2.15
CA ILE A 130 7.21 -14.14 3.21
C ILE A 130 8.56 -13.50 2.88
N THR A 131 8.86 -13.26 1.63
CA THR A 131 10.08 -12.57 1.17
C THR A 131 10.03 -11.06 1.41
N GLY A 132 8.86 -10.52 1.81
CA GLY A 132 8.63 -9.08 2.00
C GLY A 132 8.18 -8.34 0.74
N VAL A 133 7.88 -9.05 -0.33
CA VAL A 133 7.33 -8.47 -1.56
C VAL A 133 5.87 -8.08 -1.34
N ILE A 134 5.51 -6.83 -1.64
CA ILE A 134 4.13 -6.35 -1.55
C ILE A 134 3.35 -6.83 -2.78
N HIS A 135 2.35 -7.69 -2.56
CA HIS A 135 1.47 -8.21 -3.61
C HIS A 135 0.29 -7.29 -3.89
N SER A 136 -0.41 -6.87 -2.84
CA SER A 136 -1.51 -5.91 -2.96
C SER A 136 -1.47 -4.88 -1.84
N TYR A 137 -2.09 -3.75 -2.08
CA TYR A 137 -2.30 -2.71 -1.07
C TYR A 137 -3.58 -1.93 -1.36
N ASP A 138 -4.15 -1.36 -0.31
CA ASP A 138 -5.28 -0.44 -0.40
C ASP A 138 -5.16 0.65 0.66
N MET A 139 -5.95 1.70 0.52
CA MET A 139 -5.91 2.83 1.43
C MET A 139 -7.32 3.22 1.87
N THR A 140 -7.57 3.14 3.18
CA THR A 140 -8.84 3.54 3.79
C THR A 140 -8.67 4.83 4.61
N ALA A 141 -9.77 5.53 4.89
CA ALA A 141 -9.76 6.60 5.87
C ALA A 141 -9.32 6.07 7.25
N ALA A 142 -8.59 6.89 8.03
CA ALA A 142 -7.94 6.43 9.26
C ALA A 142 -8.89 5.87 10.34
N ASN A 143 -10.18 6.20 10.30
CA ASN A 143 -11.22 5.70 11.22
C ASN A 143 -11.86 4.38 10.78
N VAL A 144 -11.56 3.89 9.58
CA VAL A 144 -12.09 2.61 9.07
C VAL A 144 -11.38 1.46 9.79
N SER A 145 -12.13 0.43 10.19
CA SER A 145 -11.56 -0.76 10.82
C SER A 145 -10.72 -1.57 9.83
N ASP A 146 -9.61 -2.16 10.29
CA ASP A 146 -8.76 -3.04 9.50
C ASP A 146 -9.54 -4.26 8.94
N LEU A 147 -10.60 -4.66 9.62
CA LEU A 147 -11.49 -5.74 9.19
C LEU A 147 -12.18 -5.48 7.85
N HIS A 148 -12.38 -4.21 7.45
CA HIS A 148 -13.00 -3.89 6.17
C HIS A 148 -12.13 -4.34 4.98
N TYR A 149 -10.82 -4.17 5.08
CA TYR A 149 -9.91 -4.58 4.01
C TYR A 149 -9.94 -6.11 3.77
N LEU A 150 -10.23 -6.91 4.80
CA LEU A 150 -10.39 -8.36 4.64
C LEU A 150 -11.55 -8.74 3.71
N GLN A 151 -12.54 -7.88 3.53
CA GLN A 151 -13.63 -8.12 2.58
C GLN A 151 -13.17 -8.05 1.12
N ASP A 152 -12.12 -7.29 0.85
CA ASP A 152 -11.55 -7.13 -0.50
C ASP A 152 -10.53 -8.23 -0.79
N VAL A 153 -9.75 -8.64 0.20
CA VAL A 153 -8.73 -9.69 0.13
C VAL A 153 -9.26 -10.99 -0.46
N LYS A 154 -10.48 -11.40 -0.12
CA LYS A 154 -11.11 -12.65 -0.63
C LYS A 154 -11.34 -12.68 -2.14
N TRP A 155 -11.28 -11.53 -2.81
CA TRP A 155 -11.41 -11.43 -4.27
C TRP A 155 -10.07 -11.44 -5.00
N GLU A 156 -8.99 -11.21 -4.26
CA GLU A 156 -7.63 -11.17 -4.81
C GLU A 156 -6.83 -12.44 -4.52
N TYR A 157 -7.17 -13.17 -3.44
CA TYR A 157 -6.42 -14.35 -2.96
C TYR A 157 -7.34 -15.54 -2.78
N ASN A 158 -6.77 -16.73 -2.95
CA ASN A 158 -7.42 -18.01 -2.67
C ASN A 158 -6.40 -19.07 -2.25
N ASP A 159 -6.85 -20.14 -1.62
CA ASP A 159 -6.05 -21.32 -1.25
C ASP A 159 -4.73 -20.97 -0.55
N CYS A 160 -4.76 -20.02 0.41
CA CYS A 160 -3.56 -19.51 1.05
C CYS A 160 -3.69 -19.39 2.58
N LEU A 161 -2.54 -19.30 3.24
CA LEU A 161 -2.39 -18.93 4.64
C LEU A 161 -2.08 -17.44 4.74
N MET A 162 -2.86 -16.71 5.52
CA MET A 162 -2.65 -15.28 5.76
C MET A 162 -2.39 -15.03 7.24
N LEU A 163 -1.32 -14.32 7.55
CA LEU A 163 -0.90 -13.99 8.92
C LEU A 163 -1.23 -12.51 9.19
N GLY A 164 -2.09 -12.25 10.16
CA GLY A 164 -2.46 -10.87 10.56
C GLY A 164 -2.13 -10.57 12.01
N ASP A 165 -2.19 -9.31 12.40
CA ASP A 165 -2.12 -8.89 13.79
C ASP A 165 -3.47 -9.06 14.53
N LYS A 166 -3.52 -8.70 15.82
CA LYS A 166 -4.75 -8.78 16.64
C LYS A 166 -5.87 -7.85 16.17
N GLY A 167 -5.59 -6.87 15.34
CA GLY A 167 -6.57 -5.96 14.73
C GLY A 167 -7.48 -6.67 13.73
N TYR A 168 -7.01 -7.77 13.15
CA TYR A 168 -7.74 -8.59 12.19
C TYR A 168 -8.54 -9.75 12.84
N LEU A 169 -8.65 -9.80 14.16
CA LEU A 169 -9.35 -10.86 14.87
C LEU A 169 -10.89 -10.69 14.76
N SER A 170 -11.53 -11.56 13.98
CA SER A 170 -12.98 -11.69 13.86
C SER A 170 -13.31 -13.10 13.41
N ALA A 171 -14.02 -13.87 14.25
CA ALA A 171 -14.37 -15.26 13.96
C ALA A 171 -15.25 -15.37 12.70
N ASP A 172 -16.23 -14.47 12.56
CA ASP A 172 -17.17 -14.47 11.43
C ASP A 172 -16.47 -14.18 10.10
N ILE A 173 -15.52 -13.24 10.11
CA ILE A 173 -14.75 -12.88 8.91
C ILE A 173 -13.75 -13.99 8.57
N GLN A 174 -13.06 -14.57 9.56
CA GLN A 174 -12.16 -15.70 9.35
C GLN A 174 -12.90 -16.89 8.72
N GLN A 175 -14.11 -17.21 9.22
CA GLN A 175 -14.94 -18.25 8.65
C GLN A 175 -15.35 -17.91 7.21
N ASN A 176 -15.80 -16.68 6.95
CA ASN A 176 -16.19 -16.25 5.60
C ASN A 176 -15.02 -16.31 4.60
N LEU A 177 -13.82 -15.89 5.01
CA LEU A 177 -12.62 -15.99 4.17
C LEU A 177 -12.30 -17.44 3.81
N PHE A 178 -12.45 -18.35 4.76
CA PHE A 178 -12.23 -19.77 4.54
C PHE A 178 -13.30 -20.37 3.63
N ASP A 179 -14.57 -20.11 3.89
CA ASP A 179 -15.69 -20.68 3.13
C ASP A 179 -15.73 -20.20 1.67
N VAL A 180 -15.37 -18.94 1.43
CA VAL A 180 -15.49 -18.30 0.10
C VAL A 180 -14.22 -18.46 -0.74
N ALA A 181 -13.03 -18.36 -0.13
CA ALA A 181 -11.77 -18.27 -0.85
C ALA A 181 -10.70 -19.24 -0.33
N HIS A 182 -11.04 -20.14 0.61
CA HIS A 182 -10.09 -21.06 1.27
C HIS A 182 -8.88 -20.35 1.87
N ILE A 183 -9.07 -19.10 2.33
CA ILE A 183 -8.03 -18.34 3.02
C ILE A 183 -8.06 -18.69 4.50
N SER A 184 -6.97 -19.28 5.01
CA SER A 184 -6.78 -19.53 6.43
C SER A 184 -6.14 -18.30 7.06
N LEU A 185 -6.94 -17.42 7.68
CA LEU A 185 -6.42 -16.23 8.37
C LEU A 185 -6.03 -16.58 9.81
N GLU A 186 -4.75 -16.56 10.10
CA GLU A 186 -4.18 -16.79 11.41
C GLU A 186 -3.81 -15.46 12.09
N VAL A 187 -4.37 -15.26 13.28
CA VAL A 187 -4.14 -14.06 14.10
C VAL A 187 -3.82 -14.45 15.55
N PRO A 188 -2.97 -13.69 16.26
CA PRO A 188 -2.66 -13.97 17.66
C PRO A 188 -3.90 -13.80 18.55
N TYR A 189 -4.17 -14.77 19.39
CA TYR A 189 -5.28 -14.70 20.36
C TYR A 189 -5.03 -13.63 21.43
N ARG A 190 -6.10 -13.00 21.90
CA ARG A 190 -6.06 -12.10 23.04
C ARG A 190 -6.05 -12.94 24.32
N LEU A 191 -5.27 -12.52 25.35
CA LEU A 191 -5.17 -13.25 26.62
C LEU A 191 -6.52 -13.46 27.33
N ASN A 192 -7.47 -12.56 27.13
CA ASN A 192 -8.81 -12.62 27.70
C ASN A 192 -9.85 -13.33 26.83
N GLN A 193 -9.42 -14.00 25.76
CA GLN A 193 -10.31 -14.71 24.85
C GLN A 193 -10.70 -16.07 25.44
N LYS A 194 -11.99 -16.46 25.37
CA LYS A 194 -12.49 -17.71 25.94
C LYS A 194 -11.79 -18.96 25.42
N ASN A 195 -11.41 -18.96 24.15
CA ASN A 195 -10.73 -20.08 23.47
C ASN A 195 -9.28 -19.72 23.16
N TRP A 196 -8.55 -19.22 24.15
CA TRP A 196 -7.14 -18.87 23.97
C TRP A 196 -6.32 -20.09 23.51
N ARG A 197 -5.50 -19.89 22.49
CA ARG A 197 -4.52 -20.85 22.00
C ARG A 197 -3.14 -20.20 22.00
N PRO A 198 -2.06 -20.95 22.24
CA PRO A 198 -0.71 -20.40 22.14
C PRO A 198 -0.46 -19.92 20.70
N PRO A 199 0.36 -18.85 20.51
CA PRO A 199 0.73 -18.39 19.20
C PRO A 199 1.38 -19.52 18.38
N ILE A 200 1.05 -19.60 17.11
CA ILE A 200 1.73 -20.50 16.20
C ILE A 200 3.20 -20.09 16.04
N TRP A 201 4.04 -21.01 15.62
CA TRP A 201 5.49 -20.78 15.49
C TRP A 201 5.84 -19.56 14.59
N ALA A 202 5.03 -19.24 13.60
CA ALA A 202 5.22 -18.09 12.71
C ALA A 202 5.25 -16.73 13.43
N TYR A 203 4.60 -16.61 14.59
CA TYR A 203 4.60 -15.40 15.42
C TYR A 203 5.70 -15.33 16.47
N LYS A 204 6.57 -16.35 16.54
CA LYS A 204 7.66 -16.41 17.52
C LYS A 204 8.96 -15.77 17.03
N ARG A 205 8.96 -15.12 15.90
CA ARG A 205 10.13 -14.43 15.35
C ARG A 205 10.14 -12.95 15.67
#